data_46ab0d9826d91e4366af56d934c52efa
#
_entry.id   46ab0d9826d91e4366af56d934c52efa
#
_cell.length_a   1.000
_cell.length_b   1.000
_cell.length_c   1.000
_cell.angle_alpha   90.00
_cell.angle_beta   90.00
_cell.angle_gamma   90.00
#
_symmetry.space_group_name_H-M   'P 1'
#
loop_
_entity.id
_entity.type
_entity.pdbx_description
1 polymer ?
#
loop_
_entity_poly.entity_id
_entity_poly.type
_entity_poly.pdbx_seq_one_letter_code
_entity_poly.pdbx_strand_id
1 'polypeptide(L)'
;EILRCLVGSEMCIRDRMYKYLIISQSGEAIYKADPYANAAQLRPETASIITDLNGFKWTDSVWVERKKKENHLKSAMSIYECHLGSWKKQEDGTEDGYMNYRDIAPDLAKYVSDMGYTHIELMGIAEYPYDGSWGYQVTGYYAPTARYGSPKDFMYFVDYMHSKNIGVILDWVPAHFPKDAHGLANFDGSCVYEYADPRKGEHPDWGTKVFDYSKNEVSNFLIANGMFWVDKFHIDGLRVDAVASMLYLDYGRTEGNWVPNQYGGNGNLEAMSFLKHFNSMMRKRFPQAVTIAEESTAWPMVSGDPDNGECLGFTFKWNMGWMHDFLEYMKLDPYFRKFNHGKMTFSLMYAYSENFILVLSHDEVVHLKCSMLGKMPGDREDKFANLKLAYAYMCGHPGKKLLFMGQEFGQWNEWSEKRSLDWYLLEDESHKELKDFTSACLKLNKNYRCLYETDYNSEGFRWINANDKDNSVFSFIRISPDKKKHLLFVLNFTPVERPSHRIGVPIKGKYKLVLGDDMKNQQKIIASKKGECDGYGESLLVDLHRYGIAVYEFNGDVEAHKPTII
;
A
#
# COMPACT_ATOMS: atom_id res chain seq x y z
N GLU A 1 -43.47 7.46 16.29
CA GLU A 1 -42.71 7.74 17.55
C GLU A 1 -41.49 8.59 17.32
N ILE A 2 -40.76 8.43 16.19
CA ILE A 2 -39.59 9.25 15.85
C ILE A 2 -39.93 10.74 15.72
N LEU A 3 -41.09 11.08 15.19
CA LEU A 3 -41.53 12.48 15.03
C LEU A 3 -41.88 13.19 16.36
N ARG A 4 -42.15 12.47 17.46
CA ARG A 4 -42.40 13.05 18.79
C ARG A 4 -41.15 13.31 19.63
N CYS A 5 -40.00 12.72 19.26
CA CYS A 5 -38.74 12.92 19.98
C CYS A 5 -37.89 14.10 19.44
N LEU A 6 -38.31 14.77 18.35
CA LEU A 6 -37.58 15.89 17.75
C LEU A 6 -37.81 17.25 18.44
N VAL A 7 -38.52 17.30 19.56
CA VAL A 7 -38.76 18.53 20.36
C VAL A 7 -38.04 18.39 21.71
N GLY A 8 -36.75 18.10 21.66
CA GLY A 8 -35.85 18.18 22.81
C GLY A 8 -34.64 19.02 22.45
N SER A 9 -34.00 19.64 23.44
CA SER A 9 -32.74 20.38 23.20
C SER A 9 -31.75 19.53 22.41
N GLU A 10 -30.93 20.10 21.54
CA GLU A 10 -29.91 19.42 20.74
C GLU A 10 -29.06 18.43 21.57
N MET A 11 -28.87 18.72 22.85
CA MET A 11 -28.13 17.89 23.81
C MET A 11 -28.82 16.56 24.14
N CYS A 12 -30.13 16.41 23.90
CA CYS A 12 -30.88 15.19 24.16
C CYS A 12 -30.98 14.22 22.97
N ILE A 13 -30.50 14.64 21.80
CA ILE A 13 -30.57 13.87 20.53
C ILE A 13 -29.23 13.21 20.19
N ARG A 14 -28.12 13.80 20.64
CA ARG A 14 -26.76 13.25 20.40
C ARG A 14 -26.61 11.90 21.12
N ASP A 15 -25.88 10.99 20.48
CA ASP A 15 -25.59 9.62 20.97
C ASP A 15 -26.81 8.69 21.05
N ARG A 16 -27.93 9.07 20.44
CA ARG A 16 -29.08 8.14 20.33
C ARG A 16 -28.87 7.15 19.20
N MET A 17 -29.24 5.90 19.52
CA MET A 17 -29.22 4.79 18.57
C MET A 17 -30.51 4.73 17.79
N TYR A 18 -30.45 4.41 16.51
CA TYR A 18 -31.60 4.28 15.63
C TYR A 18 -31.37 3.27 14.53
N LYS A 19 -32.44 2.78 13.94
CA LYS A 19 -32.49 2.04 12.68
C LYS A 19 -33.68 2.55 11.86
N TYR A 20 -33.56 2.42 10.55
CA TYR A 20 -34.74 2.59 9.69
C TYR A 20 -35.61 1.34 9.74
N LEU A 21 -36.92 1.53 9.90
CA LEU A 21 -37.95 0.51 9.67
C LEU A 21 -38.50 0.76 8.27
N ILE A 22 -38.20 -0.14 7.36
CA ILE A 22 -38.64 -0.08 5.97
C ILE A 22 -39.74 -1.12 5.79
N ILE A 23 -40.89 -0.71 5.25
CA ILE A 23 -41.92 -1.64 4.81
C ILE A 23 -41.69 -1.89 3.32
N SER A 24 -41.29 -3.12 3.00
CA SER A 24 -41.04 -3.53 1.63
C SER A 24 -42.31 -3.55 0.78
N GLN A 25 -42.16 -3.64 -0.51
CA GLN A 25 -43.31 -3.76 -1.44
C GLN A 25 -44.14 -5.01 -1.16
N SER A 26 -43.56 -6.07 -0.59
CA SER A 26 -44.28 -7.27 -0.14
C SER A 26 -45.03 -7.10 1.20
N GLY A 27 -44.87 -5.97 1.89
CA GLY A 27 -45.41 -5.70 3.23
C GLY A 27 -44.51 -6.19 4.37
N GLU A 28 -43.35 -6.72 4.10
CA GLU A 28 -42.38 -7.16 5.11
C GLU A 28 -41.71 -5.96 5.80
N ALA A 29 -41.56 -6.03 7.11
CA ALA A 29 -40.85 -5.03 7.91
C ALA A 29 -39.36 -5.36 8.01
N ILE A 30 -38.50 -4.51 7.43
CA ILE A 30 -37.06 -4.69 7.37
C ILE A 30 -36.39 -3.60 8.21
N TYR A 31 -35.47 -3.99 9.11
CA TYR A 31 -34.65 -3.04 9.88
C TYR A 31 -33.30 -2.85 9.23
N LYS A 32 -32.95 -1.61 8.88
CA LYS A 32 -31.69 -1.23 8.25
C LYS A 32 -30.94 -0.18 9.06
N ALA A 33 -29.62 -0.31 9.10
CA ALA A 33 -28.75 0.78 9.51
C ALA A 33 -28.84 1.93 8.48
N ASP A 34 -28.54 3.14 8.91
CA ASP A 34 -28.47 4.30 8.02
C ASP A 34 -27.20 4.22 7.17
N PRO A 35 -27.28 4.15 5.84
CA PRO A 35 -26.11 4.10 4.96
C PRO A 35 -25.18 5.32 5.07
N TYR A 36 -25.69 6.45 5.54
CA TYR A 36 -24.98 7.72 5.72
C TYR A 36 -24.63 8.04 7.17
N ALA A 37 -24.88 7.11 8.11
CA ALA A 37 -24.53 7.32 9.51
C ALA A 37 -23.02 7.56 9.68
N ASN A 38 -22.67 8.56 10.50
CA ASN A 38 -21.27 8.89 10.78
C ASN A 38 -20.72 8.16 12.02
N ALA A 39 -21.55 7.37 12.70
CA ALA A 39 -21.13 6.49 13.77
C ALA A 39 -22.08 5.29 13.87
N ALA A 40 -21.55 4.17 14.34
CA ALA A 40 -22.27 2.92 14.53
C ALA A 40 -22.05 2.38 15.95
N GLN A 41 -22.94 1.52 16.41
CA GLN A 41 -22.70 0.72 17.60
C GLN A 41 -21.53 -0.24 17.37
N LEU A 42 -20.82 -0.52 18.46
CA LEU A 42 -19.80 -1.59 18.45
C LEU A 42 -20.51 -2.94 18.23
N ARG A 43 -19.92 -3.76 17.37
CA ARG A 43 -20.38 -5.13 17.15
C ARG A 43 -20.51 -5.92 18.47
N PRO A 44 -21.42 -6.88 18.60
CA PRO A 44 -22.31 -7.43 17.56
C PRO A 44 -23.54 -6.56 17.26
N GLU A 45 -23.69 -5.43 17.91
CA GLU A 45 -24.80 -4.52 17.71
C GLU A 45 -24.70 -3.81 16.34
N THR A 46 -25.85 -3.37 15.81
CA THR A 46 -25.94 -2.93 14.42
C THR A 46 -26.72 -1.64 14.20
N ALA A 47 -26.97 -0.86 15.27
CA ALA A 47 -27.66 0.41 15.11
C ALA A 47 -26.71 1.53 14.68
N SER A 48 -27.25 2.51 13.99
CA SER A 48 -26.59 3.78 13.72
C SER A 48 -26.67 4.69 14.95
N ILE A 49 -25.67 5.55 15.12
CA ILE A 49 -25.62 6.51 16.23
C ILE A 49 -25.66 7.93 15.64
N ILE A 50 -26.55 8.78 16.20
CA ILE A 50 -26.59 10.20 15.85
C ILE A 50 -25.35 10.88 16.45
N THR A 51 -24.45 11.33 15.61
CA THR A 51 -23.23 12.01 16.05
C THR A 51 -23.00 13.30 15.26
N ASP A 52 -22.36 14.26 15.90
CA ASP A 52 -21.98 15.53 15.30
C ASP A 52 -20.47 15.54 15.03
N LEU A 53 -20.10 15.58 13.76
CA LEU A 53 -18.71 15.70 13.31
C LEU A 53 -18.15 17.13 13.44
N ASN A 54 -19.02 18.12 13.65
CA ASN A 54 -18.58 19.51 13.77
C ASN A 54 -17.90 19.77 15.12
N GLY A 55 -17.15 20.87 15.19
CA GLY A 55 -16.53 21.35 16.43
C GLY A 55 -15.21 20.65 16.78
N PHE A 56 -14.69 19.73 15.98
CA PHE A 56 -13.30 19.29 16.10
C PHE A 56 -12.37 20.41 15.63
N LYS A 57 -11.34 20.70 16.41
CA LYS A 57 -10.37 21.77 16.09
C LYS A 57 -9.13 21.15 15.47
N TRP A 58 -9.07 21.14 14.17
CA TRP A 58 -7.91 20.71 13.41
C TRP A 58 -6.71 21.62 13.64
N THR A 59 -5.52 21.05 13.77
CA THR A 59 -4.25 21.77 13.89
C THR A 59 -3.34 21.60 12.68
N ASP A 60 -3.76 20.84 11.69
CA ASP A 60 -3.00 20.36 10.55
C ASP A 60 -2.98 21.30 9.32
N SER A 61 -3.42 22.54 9.44
CA SER A 61 -3.50 23.49 8.31
C SER A 61 -2.19 23.63 7.54
N VAL A 62 -1.05 23.63 8.23
CA VAL A 62 0.29 23.70 7.61
C VAL A 62 0.57 22.46 6.76
N TRP A 63 0.16 21.28 7.26
CA TRP A 63 0.26 20.01 6.52
C TRP A 63 -0.55 20.08 5.23
N VAL A 64 -1.84 20.39 5.33
CA VAL A 64 -2.77 20.44 4.19
C VAL A 64 -2.29 21.42 3.13
N GLU A 65 -1.85 22.63 3.51
CA GLU A 65 -1.35 23.62 2.56
C GLU A 65 -0.02 23.20 1.89
N ARG A 66 0.82 22.46 2.59
CA ARG A 66 2.02 21.87 2.00
C ARG A 66 1.66 20.79 0.97
N LYS A 67 0.73 19.87 1.32
CA LYS A 67 0.30 18.77 0.46
C LYS A 67 -0.36 19.25 -0.82
N LYS A 68 -1.13 20.35 -0.79
CA LYS A 68 -1.71 20.97 -2.00
C LYS A 68 -0.66 21.38 -3.04
N LYS A 69 0.56 21.67 -2.60
CA LYS A 69 1.67 22.13 -3.46
C LYS A 69 2.64 20.99 -3.82
N GLU A 70 2.47 19.84 -3.23
CA GLU A 70 3.35 18.71 -3.41
C GLU A 70 3.10 18.00 -4.75
N ASN A 71 4.18 17.67 -5.46
CA ASN A 71 4.09 16.76 -6.59
C ASN A 71 4.28 15.32 -6.08
N HIS A 72 3.18 14.60 -5.91
CA HIS A 72 3.17 13.25 -5.35
C HIS A 72 4.07 12.27 -6.10
N LEU A 73 4.19 12.39 -7.43
CA LEU A 73 5.05 11.53 -8.24
C LEU A 73 6.55 11.77 -7.96
N LYS A 74 6.91 13.01 -7.58
CA LYS A 74 8.29 13.42 -7.31
C LYS A 74 8.64 13.51 -5.83
N SER A 75 7.72 13.16 -4.95
CA SER A 75 7.96 13.15 -3.50
C SER A 75 8.34 11.76 -3.00
N ALA A 76 9.14 11.71 -1.95
CA ALA A 76 9.42 10.45 -1.27
C ALA A 76 8.13 9.89 -0.67
N MET A 77 7.82 8.63 -0.98
CA MET A 77 6.68 7.92 -0.42
C MET A 77 7.10 6.50 -0.05
N SER A 78 7.02 6.22 1.24
CA SER A 78 7.14 4.90 1.82
C SER A 78 5.97 4.70 2.78
N ILE A 79 5.23 3.62 2.58
CA ILE A 79 3.93 3.38 3.21
C ILE A 79 4.09 2.23 4.20
N TYR A 80 3.61 2.43 5.43
CA TYR A 80 3.44 1.40 6.44
C TYR A 80 1.97 0.98 6.44
N GLU A 81 1.68 -0.17 5.85
CA GLU A 81 0.34 -0.75 5.85
C GLU A 81 0.05 -1.35 7.22
N CYS A 82 -1.07 -1.00 7.84
CA CYS A 82 -1.34 -1.25 9.25
C CYS A 82 -2.81 -1.59 9.51
N HIS A 83 -3.05 -2.66 10.27
CA HIS A 83 -4.31 -2.97 10.90
C HIS A 83 -4.25 -2.59 12.37
N LEU A 84 -4.94 -1.53 12.79
CA LEU A 84 -4.81 -0.95 14.13
C LEU A 84 -5.11 -1.96 15.25
N GLY A 85 -6.14 -2.81 15.06
CA GLY A 85 -6.58 -3.77 16.05
C GLY A 85 -5.60 -4.89 16.37
N SER A 86 -4.57 -5.08 15.54
CA SER A 86 -3.55 -6.10 15.73
C SER A 86 -2.11 -5.56 15.67
N TRP A 87 -1.92 -4.27 15.49
CA TRP A 87 -0.61 -3.67 15.62
C TRP A 87 -0.10 -3.76 17.06
N LYS A 88 -0.93 -3.38 18.02
CA LYS A 88 -0.69 -3.52 19.46
C LYS A 88 -2.01 -3.64 20.19
N LYS A 89 -2.14 -4.61 21.07
CA LYS A 89 -3.32 -4.81 21.91
C LYS A 89 -2.98 -4.48 23.37
N GLN A 90 -3.99 -4.04 24.12
CA GLN A 90 -3.87 -3.85 25.58
C GLN A 90 -4.15 -5.16 26.31
N GLU A 91 -3.45 -5.38 27.41
CA GLU A 91 -3.72 -6.45 28.36
C GLU A 91 -4.61 -5.91 29.49
N ASP A 92 -5.77 -5.36 29.13
CA ASP A 92 -6.70 -4.70 30.08
C ASP A 92 -7.84 -5.62 30.54
N GLY A 93 -7.82 -6.88 30.13
CA GLY A 93 -8.85 -7.89 30.44
C GLY A 93 -10.11 -7.79 29.59
N THR A 94 -10.17 -6.90 28.60
CA THR A 94 -11.21 -6.91 27.58
C THR A 94 -10.98 -8.03 26.56
N GLU A 95 -12.07 -8.61 26.01
CA GLU A 95 -11.97 -9.72 25.06
C GLU A 95 -11.15 -9.37 23.82
N ASP A 96 -11.29 -8.15 23.33
CA ASP A 96 -10.66 -7.69 22.10
C ASP A 96 -9.29 -7.03 22.35
N GLY A 97 -9.07 -6.38 23.49
CA GLY A 97 -7.85 -5.65 23.81
C GLY A 97 -7.53 -4.50 22.84
N TYR A 98 -8.53 -3.90 22.18
CA TYR A 98 -8.31 -2.83 21.23
C TYR A 98 -7.92 -1.52 21.92
N MET A 99 -6.91 -0.85 21.38
CA MET A 99 -6.53 0.50 21.79
C MET A 99 -7.47 1.53 21.16
N ASN A 100 -7.76 2.60 21.91
CA ASN A 100 -8.47 3.75 21.34
C ASN A 100 -7.57 4.47 20.31
N TYR A 101 -8.19 5.12 19.30
CA TYR A 101 -7.49 5.94 18.31
C TYR A 101 -6.53 6.96 18.95
N ARG A 102 -6.90 7.56 20.10
CA ARG A 102 -6.07 8.54 20.80
C ARG A 102 -4.86 7.91 21.47
N ASP A 103 -5.03 6.71 22.01
CA ASP A 103 -3.99 6.03 22.77
C ASP A 103 -2.93 5.41 21.87
N ILE A 104 -3.35 4.88 20.70
CA ILE A 104 -2.43 4.27 19.74
C ILE A 104 -1.64 5.32 18.93
N ALA A 105 -2.21 6.53 18.71
CA ALA A 105 -1.62 7.54 17.85
C ALA A 105 -0.18 7.93 18.23
N PRO A 106 0.18 8.20 19.51
CA PRO A 106 1.55 8.56 19.88
C PRO A 106 2.56 7.45 19.62
N ASP A 107 2.22 6.21 19.98
CA ASP A 107 3.10 5.05 19.85
C ASP A 107 3.36 4.75 18.36
N LEU A 108 2.29 4.67 17.57
CA LEU A 108 2.37 4.38 16.14
C LEU A 108 3.09 5.50 15.37
N ALA A 109 2.78 6.76 15.65
CA ALA A 109 3.44 7.89 14.99
C ALA A 109 4.94 7.94 15.31
N LYS A 110 5.32 7.66 16.57
CA LYS A 110 6.72 7.56 16.94
C LYS A 110 7.42 6.44 16.19
N TYR A 111 6.82 5.24 16.16
CA TYR A 111 7.39 4.08 15.49
C TYR A 111 7.60 4.33 13.99
N VAL A 112 6.57 4.80 13.30
CA VAL A 112 6.58 5.10 11.86
C VAL A 112 7.62 6.17 11.51
N SER A 113 7.72 7.23 12.33
CA SER A 113 8.71 8.29 12.17
C SER A 113 10.14 7.79 12.38
N ASP A 114 10.39 7.03 13.45
CA ASP A 114 11.71 6.50 13.79
C ASP A 114 12.22 5.54 12.70
N MET A 115 11.32 4.74 12.12
CA MET A 115 11.60 3.87 11.00
C MET A 115 11.92 4.64 9.71
N GLY A 116 11.34 5.82 9.51
CA GLY A 116 11.53 6.65 8.32
C GLY A 116 10.43 6.53 7.27
N TYR A 117 9.31 5.90 7.59
CA TYR A 117 8.11 5.92 6.73
C TYR A 117 7.54 7.33 6.60
N THR A 118 6.86 7.59 5.51
CA THR A 118 6.23 8.89 5.21
C THR A 118 4.72 8.87 5.35
N HIS A 119 4.12 7.70 5.17
CA HIS A 119 2.67 7.48 5.21
C HIS A 119 2.36 6.20 5.99
N ILE A 120 1.16 6.16 6.55
CA ILE A 120 0.50 4.93 6.99
C ILE A 120 -0.69 4.65 6.07
N GLU A 121 -0.96 3.39 5.81
CA GLU A 121 -2.17 2.92 5.12
C GLU A 121 -2.96 2.05 6.09
N LEU A 122 -4.19 2.45 6.37
CA LEU A 122 -5.01 1.85 7.41
C LEU A 122 -6.07 0.93 6.80
N MET A 123 -6.00 -0.35 7.16
CA MET A 123 -7.04 -1.34 6.88
C MET A 123 -8.18 -1.21 7.88
N GLY A 124 -9.41 -1.53 7.45
CA GLY A 124 -10.56 -1.73 8.33
C GLY A 124 -11.00 -0.51 9.13
N ILE A 125 -11.00 0.68 8.54
CA ILE A 125 -11.44 1.91 9.22
C ILE A 125 -12.93 2.20 8.99
N ALA A 126 -13.51 1.92 7.82
CA ALA A 126 -14.95 1.96 7.66
C ALA A 126 -15.62 0.84 8.47
N GLU A 127 -16.79 1.10 9.09
CA GLU A 127 -17.42 0.13 10.01
C GLU A 127 -17.81 -1.18 9.33
N TYR A 128 -17.52 -2.29 9.98
CA TYR A 128 -17.75 -3.65 9.47
C TYR A 128 -18.13 -4.61 10.62
N PRO A 129 -18.97 -5.66 10.37
CA PRO A 129 -19.49 -6.52 11.44
C PRO A 129 -18.54 -7.66 11.82
N TYR A 130 -17.74 -8.17 10.89
CA TYR A 130 -16.97 -9.41 11.04
C TYR A 130 -15.45 -9.16 11.03
N ASP A 131 -14.78 -9.39 12.17
CA ASP A 131 -13.36 -9.12 12.33
C ASP A 131 -12.48 -9.89 11.35
N GLY A 132 -12.83 -11.15 11.05
CA GLY A 132 -12.11 -11.96 10.08
C GLY A 132 -12.19 -11.47 8.64
N SER A 133 -12.99 -10.43 8.36
CA SER A 133 -12.97 -9.73 7.07
C SER A 133 -11.90 -8.65 6.98
N TRP A 134 -11.21 -8.33 8.09
CA TRP A 134 -10.18 -7.29 8.19
C TRP A 134 -10.65 -5.90 7.76
N GLY A 135 -11.98 -5.69 7.67
CA GLY A 135 -12.60 -4.46 7.20
C GLY A 135 -13.04 -4.46 5.73
N TYR A 136 -12.86 -5.57 5.00
CA TYR A 136 -13.29 -5.65 3.59
C TYR A 136 -14.78 -5.96 3.40
N GLN A 137 -15.52 -6.26 4.48
CA GLN A 137 -16.99 -6.42 4.46
C GLN A 137 -17.68 -5.23 5.11
N VAL A 138 -17.60 -4.07 4.46
CA VAL A 138 -18.09 -2.79 4.97
C VAL A 138 -19.61 -2.73 5.02
N THR A 139 -20.15 -2.34 6.19
CA THR A 139 -21.59 -2.05 6.38
C THR A 139 -21.87 -0.58 6.69
N GLY A 140 -20.90 0.16 7.23
CA GLY A 140 -21.01 1.58 7.57
C GLY A 140 -20.01 2.44 6.80
N TYR A 141 -20.31 2.77 5.55
CA TYR A 141 -19.39 3.47 4.63
C TYR A 141 -18.96 4.86 5.11
N TYR A 142 -19.80 5.56 5.86
CA TYR A 142 -19.57 6.92 6.36
C TYR A 142 -19.20 6.98 7.85
N ALA A 143 -18.99 5.82 8.49
CA ALA A 143 -18.67 5.73 9.91
C ALA A 143 -17.29 5.12 10.12
N PRO A 144 -16.36 5.79 10.82
CA PRO A 144 -15.18 5.13 11.37
C PRO A 144 -15.61 4.02 12.32
N THR A 145 -14.93 2.87 12.28
CA THR A 145 -15.30 1.74 13.12
C THR A 145 -15.26 2.09 14.60
N ALA A 146 -16.33 1.68 15.30
CA ALA A 146 -16.47 1.88 16.74
C ALA A 146 -15.47 1.07 17.59
N ARG A 147 -14.73 0.13 16.98
CA ARG A 147 -13.72 -0.70 17.65
C ARG A 147 -12.64 0.11 18.36
N TYR A 148 -12.30 1.25 17.80
CA TYR A 148 -11.16 2.06 18.27
C TYR A 148 -11.59 3.42 18.82
N GLY A 149 -12.89 3.64 19.03
CA GLY A 149 -13.42 4.88 19.62
C GLY A 149 -14.40 5.64 18.72
N SER A 150 -14.59 6.90 19.05
CA SER A 150 -15.53 7.78 18.34
C SER A 150 -14.94 8.35 17.04
N PRO A 151 -15.78 8.88 16.14
CA PRO A 151 -15.30 9.61 14.95
C PRO A 151 -14.37 10.77 15.28
N LYS A 152 -14.59 11.47 16.40
CA LYS A 152 -13.70 12.56 16.84
C LYS A 152 -12.36 12.05 17.37
N ASP A 153 -12.30 10.82 17.88
CA ASP A 153 -11.04 10.18 18.24
C ASP A 153 -10.24 9.82 16.99
N PHE A 154 -10.92 9.40 15.92
CA PHE A 154 -10.26 9.19 14.64
C PHE A 154 -9.78 10.51 14.00
N MET A 155 -10.55 11.61 14.09
CA MET A 155 -10.05 12.95 13.70
C MET A 155 -8.79 13.33 14.47
N TYR A 156 -8.75 13.09 15.79
CA TYR A 156 -7.55 13.32 16.60
C TYR A 156 -6.37 12.48 16.11
N PHE A 157 -6.60 11.21 15.80
CA PHE A 157 -5.56 10.32 15.28
C PHE A 157 -4.93 10.88 14.01
N VAL A 158 -5.73 11.30 13.04
CA VAL A 158 -5.24 11.88 11.77
C VAL A 158 -4.49 13.19 12.02
N ASP A 159 -5.05 14.11 12.80
CA ASP A 159 -4.42 15.38 13.16
C ASP A 159 -3.06 15.16 13.86
N TYR A 160 -2.99 14.15 14.75
CA TYR A 160 -1.75 13.77 15.41
C TYR A 160 -0.70 13.25 14.42
N MET A 161 -1.08 12.38 13.47
CA MET A 161 -0.18 11.89 12.42
C MET A 161 0.37 13.04 11.57
N HIS A 162 -0.49 13.97 11.16
CA HIS A 162 -0.08 15.17 10.42
C HIS A 162 0.89 16.04 11.21
N SER A 163 0.71 16.18 12.53
CA SER A 163 1.64 16.90 13.41
C SER A 163 3.05 16.29 13.42
N LYS A 164 3.16 14.99 13.10
CA LYS A 164 4.42 14.25 12.98
C LYS A 164 4.92 14.12 11.54
N ASN A 165 4.30 14.81 10.60
CA ASN A 165 4.59 14.75 9.17
C ASN A 165 4.40 13.36 8.56
N ILE A 166 3.37 12.64 8.99
CA ILE A 166 2.95 11.33 8.48
C ILE A 166 1.60 11.51 7.77
N GLY A 167 1.53 11.12 6.49
CA GLY A 167 0.27 11.07 5.75
C GLY A 167 -0.54 9.83 6.12
N VAL A 168 -1.86 9.94 5.99
CA VAL A 168 -2.80 8.85 6.29
C VAL A 168 -3.55 8.46 5.03
N ILE A 169 -3.42 7.21 4.62
CA ILE A 169 -4.15 6.60 3.50
C ILE A 169 -5.17 5.63 4.12
N LEU A 170 -6.38 5.59 3.57
CA LEU A 170 -7.37 4.59 3.94
C LEU A 170 -7.53 3.54 2.85
N ASP A 171 -7.69 2.31 3.29
CA ASP A 171 -8.19 1.23 2.46
C ASP A 171 -9.69 1.39 2.27
N TRP A 172 -10.14 1.58 1.03
CA TRP A 172 -11.51 1.90 0.64
C TRP A 172 -12.07 0.84 -0.30
N VAL A 173 -13.24 0.31 0.03
CA VAL A 173 -13.84 -0.87 -0.61
C VAL A 173 -15.10 -0.49 -1.42
N PRO A 174 -14.99 0.13 -2.60
CA PRO A 174 -16.15 0.44 -3.43
C PRO A 174 -16.55 -0.69 -4.38
N ALA A 175 -15.85 -1.82 -4.34
CA ALA A 175 -16.07 -2.95 -5.25
C ALA A 175 -17.28 -3.79 -4.83
N HIS A 176 -17.45 -4.03 -3.55
CA HIS A 176 -18.43 -4.96 -3.02
C HIS A 176 -18.84 -4.64 -1.59
N PHE A 177 -19.88 -5.33 -1.09
CA PHE A 177 -20.36 -5.23 0.29
C PHE A 177 -21.01 -6.55 0.76
N PRO A 178 -21.06 -6.81 2.08
CA PRO A 178 -21.57 -8.06 2.61
C PRO A 178 -23.11 -8.16 2.53
N LYS A 179 -23.63 -9.37 2.73
CA LYS A 179 -25.06 -9.68 2.69
C LYS A 179 -25.75 -9.52 4.05
N ASP A 180 -25.11 -8.91 5.02
CA ASP A 180 -25.66 -8.68 6.36
C ASP A 180 -27.02 -7.97 6.31
N ALA A 181 -27.98 -8.50 7.04
CA ALA A 181 -29.39 -8.05 6.97
C ALA A 181 -29.58 -6.56 7.30
N HIS A 182 -28.73 -6.00 8.18
CA HIS A 182 -28.79 -4.59 8.55
C HIS A 182 -28.06 -3.67 7.57
N GLY A 183 -27.24 -4.23 6.66
CA GLY A 183 -26.42 -3.50 5.68
C GLY A 183 -27.18 -3.14 4.40
N LEU A 184 -26.41 -2.95 3.31
CA LEU A 184 -26.94 -2.42 2.06
C LEU A 184 -27.69 -3.45 1.20
N ALA A 185 -27.41 -4.75 1.37
CA ALA A 185 -27.98 -5.80 0.54
C ALA A 185 -29.51 -5.85 0.63
N ASN A 186 -30.19 -5.87 -0.50
CA ASN A 186 -31.67 -5.87 -0.59
C ASN A 186 -32.30 -4.80 0.31
N PHE A 187 -31.85 -3.56 0.19
CA PHE A 187 -32.04 -2.50 1.19
C PHE A 187 -33.52 -2.26 1.54
N ASP A 188 -34.40 -2.23 0.56
CA ASP A 188 -35.86 -2.06 0.72
C ASP A 188 -36.66 -3.32 0.34
N GLY A 189 -35.97 -4.47 0.28
CA GLY A 189 -36.51 -5.72 -0.26
C GLY A 189 -36.21 -5.89 -1.76
N SER A 190 -35.56 -4.91 -2.39
CA SER A 190 -35.09 -4.96 -3.78
C SER A 190 -33.59 -4.65 -3.89
N CYS A 191 -33.02 -4.84 -5.08
CA CYS A 191 -31.62 -4.52 -5.37
C CYS A 191 -31.42 -3.01 -5.55
N VAL A 192 -31.33 -2.25 -4.44
CA VAL A 192 -31.11 -0.80 -4.47
C VAL A 192 -29.67 -0.47 -4.85
N TYR A 193 -28.69 -1.06 -4.16
CA TYR A 193 -27.26 -0.79 -4.30
C TYR A 193 -26.57 -1.75 -5.27
N GLU A 194 -27.04 -2.99 -5.35
CA GLU A 194 -26.45 -4.05 -6.15
C GLU A 194 -27.10 -4.22 -7.53
N TYR A 195 -26.40 -4.88 -8.47
CA TYR A 195 -27.02 -5.36 -9.71
C TYR A 195 -28.06 -6.45 -9.40
N ALA A 196 -29.19 -6.41 -10.11
CA ALA A 196 -30.27 -7.38 -9.92
C ALA A 196 -29.93 -8.77 -10.49
N ASP A 197 -29.17 -8.84 -11.60
CA ASP A 197 -28.70 -10.11 -12.14
C ASP A 197 -27.53 -10.65 -11.32
N PRO A 198 -27.66 -11.82 -10.66
CA PRO A 198 -26.62 -12.37 -9.80
C PRO A 198 -25.30 -12.65 -10.55
N ARG A 199 -25.33 -12.84 -11.88
CA ARG A 199 -24.14 -13.00 -12.71
C ARG A 199 -23.31 -11.71 -12.82
N LYS A 200 -23.87 -10.55 -12.45
CA LYS A 200 -23.18 -9.26 -12.30
C LYS A 200 -23.10 -8.82 -10.83
N GLY A 201 -24.14 -9.13 -10.07
CA GLY A 201 -24.39 -8.59 -8.72
C GLY A 201 -23.80 -9.38 -7.56
N GLU A 202 -23.08 -10.48 -7.80
CA GLU A 202 -22.47 -11.27 -6.75
C GLU A 202 -21.03 -11.67 -7.07
N HIS A 203 -20.18 -11.69 -6.05
CA HIS A 203 -18.88 -12.37 -6.07
C HIS A 203 -19.03 -13.74 -5.38
N PRO A 204 -19.04 -14.86 -6.17
CA PRO A 204 -19.27 -16.19 -5.61
C PRO A 204 -18.21 -16.59 -4.55
N ASP A 205 -16.95 -16.27 -4.83
CA ASP A 205 -15.81 -16.66 -3.98
C ASP A 205 -15.79 -15.89 -2.65
N TRP A 206 -16.28 -14.64 -2.64
CA TRP A 206 -16.28 -13.78 -1.45
C TRP A 206 -17.63 -13.78 -0.72
N GLY A 207 -18.68 -14.29 -1.36
CA GLY A 207 -20.04 -14.28 -0.82
C GLY A 207 -20.66 -12.89 -0.71
N THR A 208 -20.12 -11.89 -1.41
CA THR A 208 -20.52 -10.48 -1.32
C THR A 208 -21.40 -10.06 -2.51
N LYS A 209 -22.05 -8.89 -2.37
CA LYS A 209 -22.76 -8.20 -3.45
C LYS A 209 -21.84 -7.22 -4.16
N VAL A 210 -22.09 -6.98 -5.45
CA VAL A 210 -21.38 -6.01 -6.29
C VAL A 210 -22.25 -4.77 -6.47
N PHE A 211 -21.68 -3.58 -6.28
CA PHE A 211 -22.37 -2.32 -6.52
C PHE A 211 -22.80 -2.17 -7.98
N ASP A 212 -24.02 -1.66 -8.19
CA ASP A 212 -24.55 -1.35 -9.51
C ASP A 212 -24.09 0.05 -9.98
N TYR A 213 -22.93 0.09 -10.62
CA TYR A 213 -22.35 1.35 -11.11
C TYR A 213 -23.16 2.00 -12.25
N SER A 214 -24.15 1.31 -12.82
CA SER A 214 -25.03 1.89 -13.82
C SER A 214 -26.04 2.87 -13.24
N LYS A 215 -26.29 2.78 -11.91
CA LYS A 215 -27.18 3.69 -11.17
C LYS A 215 -26.43 4.94 -10.73
N ASN A 216 -26.93 6.10 -11.14
CA ASN A 216 -26.34 7.40 -10.77
C ASN A 216 -26.32 7.60 -9.26
N GLU A 217 -27.34 7.13 -8.56
CA GLU A 217 -27.48 7.22 -7.10
C GLU A 217 -26.39 6.41 -6.38
N VAL A 218 -26.08 5.21 -6.87
CA VAL A 218 -25.03 4.36 -6.32
C VAL A 218 -23.66 4.96 -6.61
N SER A 219 -23.41 5.40 -7.84
CA SER A 219 -22.17 6.08 -8.20
C SER A 219 -21.97 7.35 -7.36
N ASN A 220 -23.03 8.15 -7.14
CA ASN A 220 -22.97 9.33 -6.30
C ASN A 220 -22.71 8.99 -4.82
N PHE A 221 -23.35 7.93 -4.29
CA PHE A 221 -23.12 7.44 -2.93
C PHE A 221 -21.63 7.12 -2.71
N LEU A 222 -21.01 6.38 -3.64
CA LEU A 222 -19.60 5.98 -3.54
C LEU A 222 -18.64 7.16 -3.74
N ILE A 223 -18.87 8.02 -4.76
CA ILE A 223 -18.03 9.22 -4.98
C ILE A 223 -18.08 10.14 -3.78
N ALA A 224 -19.29 10.42 -3.25
CA ALA A 224 -19.47 11.25 -2.07
C ALA A 224 -18.80 10.62 -0.84
N ASN A 225 -18.82 9.30 -0.71
CA ASN A 225 -18.15 8.58 0.36
C ASN A 225 -16.62 8.73 0.31
N GLY A 226 -15.98 8.49 -0.84
CA GLY A 226 -14.55 8.70 -0.97
C GLY A 226 -14.13 10.14 -0.67
N MET A 227 -14.92 11.12 -1.16
CA MET A 227 -14.70 12.54 -0.87
C MET A 227 -14.93 12.90 0.60
N PHE A 228 -15.90 12.26 1.26
CA PHE A 228 -16.20 12.46 2.67
C PHE A 228 -15.01 12.16 3.58
N TRP A 229 -14.29 11.07 3.34
CA TRP A 229 -13.10 10.72 4.10
C TRP A 229 -12.03 11.81 4.01
N VAL A 230 -11.81 12.37 2.82
CA VAL A 230 -10.84 13.45 2.63
C VAL A 230 -11.33 14.78 3.24
N ASP A 231 -12.61 15.11 3.04
CA ASP A 231 -13.19 16.40 3.51
C ASP A 231 -13.37 16.47 5.02
N LYS A 232 -13.84 15.38 5.65
CA LYS A 232 -14.20 15.37 7.08
C LYS A 232 -13.08 14.85 7.97
N PHE A 233 -12.27 13.93 7.48
CA PHE A 233 -11.19 13.30 8.26
C PHE A 233 -9.79 13.67 7.78
N HIS A 234 -9.68 14.58 6.81
CA HIS A 234 -8.41 15.08 6.26
C HIS A 234 -7.44 13.98 5.76
N ILE A 235 -7.98 12.86 5.26
CA ILE A 235 -7.18 11.74 4.75
C ILE A 235 -6.37 12.17 3.52
N ASP A 236 -5.12 11.72 3.42
CA ASP A 236 -4.19 12.06 2.33
C ASP A 236 -4.33 11.17 1.10
N GLY A 237 -5.07 10.07 1.20
CA GLY A 237 -5.29 9.19 0.05
C GLY A 237 -6.23 8.03 0.34
N LEU A 238 -6.71 7.44 -0.75
CA LEU A 238 -7.53 6.23 -0.72
C LEU A 238 -6.85 5.14 -1.57
N ARG A 239 -6.59 3.99 -0.96
CA ARG A 239 -6.29 2.77 -1.69
C ARG A 239 -7.61 2.10 -2.02
N VAL A 240 -7.87 1.92 -3.30
CA VAL A 240 -9.12 1.35 -3.80
C VAL A 240 -8.93 -0.15 -3.97
N ASP A 241 -9.65 -0.89 -3.13
CA ASP A 241 -9.62 -2.34 -3.06
C ASP A 241 -10.21 -2.98 -4.31
N ALA A 242 -9.61 -4.09 -4.75
CA ALA A 242 -10.13 -5.02 -5.73
C ALA A 242 -10.57 -4.38 -7.06
N VAL A 243 -9.83 -3.41 -7.58
CA VAL A 243 -10.19 -2.70 -8.83
C VAL A 243 -10.33 -3.68 -10.01
N ALA A 244 -9.53 -4.73 -10.09
CA ALA A 244 -9.67 -5.76 -11.11
C ALA A 244 -11.09 -6.39 -11.11
N SER A 245 -11.65 -6.64 -9.93
CA SER A 245 -13.01 -7.19 -9.82
C SER A 245 -14.10 -6.24 -10.29
N MET A 246 -13.83 -4.95 -10.28
CA MET A 246 -14.73 -3.92 -10.80
C MET A 246 -14.65 -3.84 -12.32
N LEU A 247 -13.44 -3.99 -12.89
CA LEU A 247 -13.18 -3.80 -14.32
C LEU A 247 -13.62 -4.97 -15.18
N TYR A 248 -13.59 -6.21 -14.65
CA TYR A 248 -13.87 -7.41 -15.41
C TYR A 248 -15.19 -8.08 -14.99
N LEU A 249 -16.13 -8.18 -15.93
CA LEU A 249 -17.44 -8.81 -15.71
C LEU A 249 -17.35 -10.32 -15.46
N ASP A 250 -16.27 -10.95 -15.91
CA ASP A 250 -15.96 -12.37 -15.72
C ASP A 250 -15.01 -12.66 -14.56
N TYR A 251 -14.64 -11.65 -13.74
CA TYR A 251 -13.72 -11.81 -12.62
C TYR A 251 -14.23 -12.85 -11.63
N GLY A 252 -13.41 -13.89 -11.36
CA GLY A 252 -13.78 -14.99 -10.46
C GLY A 252 -14.99 -15.82 -10.89
N ARG A 253 -15.38 -15.79 -12.18
CA ARG A 253 -16.54 -16.50 -12.71
C ARG A 253 -16.15 -17.51 -13.76
N THR A 254 -16.88 -18.63 -13.76
CA THR A 254 -16.74 -19.66 -14.82
C THR A 254 -17.48 -19.26 -16.09
N GLU A 255 -17.10 -19.87 -17.20
CA GLU A 255 -17.77 -19.68 -18.49
C GLU A 255 -19.29 -19.89 -18.37
N GLY A 256 -20.08 -18.99 -18.98
CA GLY A 256 -21.55 -18.97 -18.89
C GLY A 256 -22.15 -18.35 -17.62
N ASN A 257 -21.35 -18.07 -16.60
CA ASN A 257 -21.81 -17.47 -15.34
C ASN A 257 -21.52 -15.96 -15.24
N TRP A 258 -21.32 -15.29 -16.34
CA TRP A 258 -21.17 -13.82 -16.41
C TRP A 258 -21.93 -13.26 -17.63
N VAL A 259 -22.15 -11.95 -17.64
CA VAL A 259 -22.89 -11.26 -18.70
C VAL A 259 -21.95 -10.31 -19.42
N PRO A 260 -21.74 -10.46 -20.72
CA PRO A 260 -20.89 -9.55 -21.48
C PRO A 260 -21.48 -8.13 -21.53
N ASN A 261 -20.63 -7.14 -21.77
CA ASN A 261 -21.08 -5.78 -22.01
C ASN A 261 -21.79 -5.65 -23.39
N GLN A 262 -22.35 -4.47 -23.66
CA GLN A 262 -23.11 -4.20 -24.90
C GLN A 262 -22.31 -4.42 -26.20
N TYR A 263 -20.99 -4.56 -26.15
CA TYR A 263 -20.12 -4.84 -27.29
C TYR A 263 -19.64 -6.30 -27.30
N GLY A 264 -20.13 -7.13 -26.39
CA GLY A 264 -19.76 -8.55 -26.31
C GLY A 264 -18.47 -8.82 -25.55
N GLY A 265 -17.81 -7.79 -24.98
CA GLY A 265 -16.57 -7.92 -24.21
C GLY A 265 -16.82 -8.12 -22.72
N ASN A 266 -15.74 -8.41 -21.98
CA ASN A 266 -15.75 -8.63 -20.52
C ASN A 266 -15.47 -7.36 -19.69
N GLY A 267 -15.18 -6.22 -20.31
CA GLY A 267 -14.96 -4.95 -19.58
C GLY A 267 -16.28 -4.40 -19.03
N ASN A 268 -16.29 -4.04 -17.73
CA ASN A 268 -17.43 -3.37 -17.09
C ASN A 268 -17.37 -1.86 -17.38
N LEU A 269 -18.11 -1.44 -18.40
CA LEU A 269 -18.09 -0.05 -18.88
C LEU A 269 -18.62 0.94 -17.84
N GLU A 270 -19.59 0.53 -17.04
CA GLU A 270 -20.19 1.33 -15.99
C GLU A 270 -19.17 1.58 -14.86
N ALA A 271 -18.44 0.54 -14.42
CA ALA A 271 -17.40 0.68 -13.42
C ALA A 271 -16.22 1.52 -13.92
N MET A 272 -15.82 1.37 -15.19
CA MET A 272 -14.81 2.23 -15.83
C MET A 272 -15.21 3.70 -15.79
N SER A 273 -16.46 4.01 -16.16
CA SER A 273 -17.00 5.37 -16.13
C SER A 273 -17.02 5.92 -14.70
N PHE A 274 -17.45 5.12 -13.72
CA PHE A 274 -17.44 5.46 -12.31
C PHE A 274 -16.02 5.80 -11.82
N LEU A 275 -15.03 4.94 -12.08
CA LEU A 275 -13.64 5.15 -11.64
C LEU A 275 -13.01 6.40 -12.25
N LYS A 276 -13.23 6.64 -13.54
CA LYS A 276 -12.78 7.87 -14.23
C LYS A 276 -13.40 9.11 -13.58
N HIS A 277 -14.71 9.09 -13.34
CA HIS A 277 -15.41 10.21 -12.72
C HIS A 277 -14.94 10.44 -11.28
N PHE A 278 -14.82 9.39 -10.49
CA PHE A 278 -14.29 9.44 -9.13
C PHE A 278 -12.91 10.10 -9.08
N ASN A 279 -11.94 9.61 -9.87
CA ASN A 279 -10.59 10.14 -9.90
C ASN A 279 -10.53 11.60 -10.40
N SER A 280 -11.34 11.96 -11.40
CA SER A 280 -11.46 13.34 -11.86
C SER A 280 -11.99 14.27 -10.77
N MET A 281 -13.02 13.83 -10.03
CA MET A 281 -13.58 14.61 -8.91
C MET A 281 -12.60 14.73 -7.75
N MET A 282 -11.91 13.66 -7.39
CA MET A 282 -10.86 13.68 -6.36
C MET A 282 -9.77 14.67 -6.73
N ARG A 283 -9.20 14.58 -7.92
CA ARG A 283 -8.14 15.50 -8.37
C ARG A 283 -8.57 16.97 -8.39
N LYS A 284 -9.81 17.24 -8.83
CA LYS A 284 -10.32 18.62 -8.91
C LYS A 284 -10.58 19.25 -7.54
N ARG A 285 -11.11 18.46 -6.60
CA ARG A 285 -11.54 18.97 -5.30
C ARG A 285 -10.48 18.83 -4.22
N PHE A 286 -9.66 17.78 -4.30
CA PHE A 286 -8.67 17.41 -3.30
C PHE A 286 -7.31 17.09 -3.95
N PRO A 287 -6.66 18.07 -4.61
CA PRO A 287 -5.37 17.84 -5.28
C PRO A 287 -4.26 17.41 -4.31
N GLN A 288 -4.46 17.57 -3.01
CA GLN A 288 -3.56 17.09 -1.95
C GLN A 288 -3.68 15.60 -1.67
N ALA A 289 -4.77 14.95 -2.07
CA ALA A 289 -5.02 13.54 -1.82
C ALA A 289 -4.69 12.69 -3.05
N VAL A 290 -4.19 11.47 -2.80
CA VAL A 290 -3.87 10.50 -3.84
C VAL A 290 -4.91 9.40 -3.91
N THR A 291 -5.11 8.82 -5.10
CA THR A 291 -5.87 7.58 -5.28
C THR A 291 -4.93 6.48 -5.77
N ILE A 292 -5.03 5.31 -5.16
CA ILE A 292 -4.13 4.17 -5.39
C ILE A 292 -4.98 2.97 -5.79
N ALA A 293 -4.73 2.39 -6.96
CA ALA A 293 -5.47 1.21 -7.40
C ALA A 293 -4.78 -0.08 -6.97
N GLU A 294 -5.51 -0.98 -6.29
CA GLU A 294 -5.13 -2.38 -6.27
C GLU A 294 -5.72 -3.03 -7.52
N GLU A 295 -4.88 -3.17 -8.53
CA GLU A 295 -5.24 -3.78 -9.81
C GLU A 295 -4.15 -4.78 -10.21
N SER A 296 -4.49 -6.07 -10.19
CA SER A 296 -3.55 -7.19 -10.32
C SER A 296 -3.36 -7.69 -11.75
N THR A 297 -4.09 -7.12 -12.72
CA THR A 297 -4.06 -7.57 -14.10
C THR A 297 -3.23 -6.65 -15.01
N ALA A 298 -3.18 -6.99 -16.28
CA ALA A 298 -2.54 -6.17 -17.31
C ALA A 298 -3.48 -5.09 -17.89
N TRP A 299 -4.50 -4.64 -17.14
CA TRP A 299 -5.35 -3.54 -17.60
C TRP A 299 -4.52 -2.30 -17.84
N PRO A 300 -4.60 -1.68 -19.03
CA PRO A 300 -3.74 -0.55 -19.38
C PRO A 300 -4.26 0.77 -18.78
N MET A 301 -3.36 1.72 -18.60
CA MET A 301 -3.70 3.11 -18.26
C MET A 301 -4.58 3.23 -17.00
N VAL A 302 -4.23 2.48 -15.96
CA VAL A 302 -4.90 2.56 -14.65
C VAL A 302 -4.52 3.87 -13.97
N SER A 303 -3.21 4.17 -13.93
CA SER A 303 -2.69 5.40 -13.34
C SER A 303 -2.32 6.42 -14.42
N GLY A 304 -2.45 7.71 -14.09
CA GLY A 304 -2.11 8.80 -15.00
C GLY A 304 -3.03 10.01 -14.90
N ASP A 305 -3.10 10.78 -15.97
CA ASP A 305 -3.93 11.98 -16.02
C ASP A 305 -5.39 11.62 -16.29
N PRO A 306 -6.33 11.88 -15.35
CA PRO A 306 -7.75 11.62 -15.56
C PRO A 306 -8.38 12.47 -16.68
N ASP A 307 -7.74 13.55 -17.11
CA ASP A 307 -8.20 14.35 -18.24
C ASP A 307 -7.83 13.67 -19.59
N ASN A 308 -6.98 12.65 -19.59
CA ASN A 308 -6.81 11.73 -20.71
C ASN A 308 -7.98 10.73 -20.71
N GLY A 309 -8.91 10.87 -21.66
CA GLY A 309 -10.17 10.11 -21.72
C GLY A 309 -10.04 8.59 -21.74
N GLU A 310 -8.86 8.03 -22.02
CA GLU A 310 -8.61 6.58 -21.97
C GLU A 310 -8.15 6.10 -20.59
N CYS A 311 -7.50 6.97 -19.79
CA CYS A 311 -6.96 6.65 -18.47
C CYS A 311 -8.05 6.54 -17.40
N LEU A 312 -7.91 5.59 -16.45
CA LEU A 312 -8.78 5.54 -15.25
C LEU A 312 -8.49 6.66 -14.26
N GLY A 313 -7.30 7.28 -14.33
CA GLY A 313 -6.96 8.50 -13.62
C GLY A 313 -6.48 8.31 -12.18
N PHE A 314 -6.15 7.11 -11.75
CA PHE A 314 -5.49 6.90 -10.46
C PHE A 314 -4.14 7.61 -10.39
N THR A 315 -3.76 8.07 -9.19
CA THR A 315 -2.41 8.62 -8.98
C THR A 315 -1.35 7.53 -9.05
N PHE A 316 -1.63 6.39 -8.44
CA PHE A 316 -0.73 5.25 -8.37
C PHE A 316 -1.45 3.92 -8.59
N LYS A 317 -0.68 2.90 -8.93
CA LYS A 317 -1.10 1.49 -9.03
C LYS A 317 -0.16 0.59 -8.24
N TRP A 318 -0.67 -0.38 -7.48
CA TRP A 318 0.13 -1.43 -6.90
C TRP A 318 0.78 -2.30 -7.99
N ASN A 319 2.09 -2.57 -7.86
CA ASN A 319 2.81 -3.44 -8.79
C ASN A 319 2.75 -4.91 -8.34
N MET A 320 1.63 -5.55 -8.57
CA MET A 320 1.42 -6.96 -8.22
C MET A 320 2.29 -7.88 -9.07
N GLY A 321 2.56 -7.54 -10.33
CA GLY A 321 3.44 -8.31 -11.23
C GLY A 321 4.87 -8.37 -10.70
N TRP A 322 5.43 -7.22 -10.30
CA TRP A 322 6.74 -7.18 -9.65
C TRP A 322 6.74 -8.01 -8.35
N MET A 323 5.73 -7.87 -7.52
CA MET A 323 5.62 -8.58 -6.25
C MET A 323 5.67 -10.10 -6.46
N HIS A 324 4.91 -10.62 -7.41
CA HIS A 324 4.90 -12.06 -7.73
C HIS A 324 6.27 -12.56 -8.20
N ASP A 325 6.86 -11.95 -9.24
CA ASP A 325 8.15 -12.36 -9.77
C ASP A 325 9.27 -12.25 -8.73
N PHE A 326 9.24 -11.16 -7.96
CA PHE A 326 10.20 -10.90 -6.89
C PHE A 326 10.13 -11.96 -5.78
N LEU A 327 8.93 -12.24 -5.26
CA LEU A 327 8.75 -13.24 -4.20
C LEU A 327 9.02 -14.67 -4.69
N GLU A 328 8.65 -15.00 -5.94
CA GLU A 328 9.01 -16.28 -6.52
C GLU A 328 10.52 -16.47 -6.61
N TYR A 329 11.25 -15.41 -7.03
CA TYR A 329 12.72 -15.45 -7.05
C TYR A 329 13.31 -15.58 -5.65
N MET A 330 12.83 -14.80 -4.69
CA MET A 330 13.37 -14.79 -3.33
C MET A 330 13.16 -16.11 -2.58
N LYS A 331 12.08 -16.84 -2.87
CA LYS A 331 11.78 -18.17 -2.29
C LYS A 331 12.70 -19.27 -2.83
N LEU A 332 13.35 -19.07 -3.98
CA LEU A 332 14.21 -20.10 -4.57
C LEU A 332 15.43 -20.38 -3.69
N ASP A 333 15.79 -21.66 -3.61
CA ASP A 333 17.13 -22.03 -3.20
C ASP A 333 18.15 -21.26 -4.07
N PRO A 334 19.17 -20.66 -3.47
CA PRO A 334 20.13 -19.81 -4.19
C PRO A 334 20.79 -20.47 -5.40
N TYR A 335 20.94 -21.80 -5.39
CA TYR A 335 21.45 -22.55 -6.53
C TYR A 335 20.61 -22.38 -7.81
N PHE A 336 19.27 -22.28 -7.65
CA PHE A 336 18.35 -22.14 -8.79
C PHE A 336 18.18 -20.70 -9.27
N ARG A 337 18.65 -19.70 -8.51
CA ARG A 337 18.50 -18.28 -8.84
C ARG A 337 19.11 -17.90 -10.18
N LYS A 338 20.26 -18.49 -10.55
CA LYS A 338 20.91 -18.26 -11.84
C LYS A 338 20.04 -18.62 -13.05
N PHE A 339 19.14 -19.59 -12.90
CA PHE A 339 18.21 -20.01 -13.96
C PHE A 339 16.93 -19.17 -14.02
N ASN A 340 16.70 -18.35 -13.00
CA ASN A 340 15.53 -17.50 -12.84
C ASN A 340 15.89 -16.00 -12.77
N HIS A 341 17.09 -15.62 -13.16
CA HIS A 341 17.61 -14.26 -13.09
C HIS A 341 16.68 -13.23 -13.76
N GLY A 342 16.03 -13.63 -14.87
CA GLY A 342 15.07 -12.80 -15.58
C GLY A 342 13.87 -12.34 -14.76
N LYS A 343 13.43 -13.06 -13.72
CA LYS A 343 12.34 -12.63 -12.84
C LYS A 343 12.64 -11.30 -12.14
N MET A 344 13.90 -11.05 -11.80
CA MET A 344 14.33 -9.80 -11.17
C MET A 344 14.49 -8.64 -12.15
N THR A 345 14.81 -8.93 -13.40
CA THR A 345 15.07 -7.89 -14.42
C THR A 345 13.84 -7.55 -15.25
N PHE A 346 12.88 -8.48 -15.38
CA PHE A 346 11.71 -8.33 -16.24
C PHE A 346 10.84 -7.14 -15.88
N SER A 347 10.67 -6.84 -14.60
CA SER A 347 9.85 -5.72 -14.14
C SER A 347 10.28 -4.36 -14.68
N LEU A 348 11.57 -4.20 -15.03
CA LEU A 348 12.09 -2.96 -15.62
C LEU A 348 11.60 -2.74 -17.08
N MET A 349 11.08 -3.78 -17.73
CA MET A 349 10.48 -3.65 -19.07
C MET A 349 9.17 -2.86 -19.05
N TYR A 350 8.47 -2.88 -17.91
CA TYR A 350 7.17 -2.20 -17.77
C TYR A 350 7.12 -1.21 -16.58
N ALA A 351 8.22 -1.02 -15.84
CA ALA A 351 8.28 -0.19 -14.63
C ALA A 351 7.79 1.26 -14.84
N TYR A 352 7.75 1.74 -16.08
CA TYR A 352 7.37 3.11 -16.45
C TYR A 352 6.05 3.18 -17.22
N SER A 353 5.32 2.06 -17.35
CA SER A 353 4.00 2.04 -18.00
C SER A 353 2.91 2.60 -17.11
N GLU A 354 3.10 2.56 -15.79
CA GLU A 354 2.19 3.05 -14.76
C GLU A 354 2.98 3.74 -13.65
N ASN A 355 2.30 4.49 -12.79
CA ASN A 355 2.88 5.06 -11.59
C ASN A 355 2.87 4.02 -10.46
N PHE A 356 3.81 3.10 -10.49
CA PHE A 356 3.79 1.95 -9.59
C PHE A 356 4.23 2.24 -8.15
N ILE A 357 3.54 1.56 -7.21
CA ILE A 357 4.01 1.32 -5.85
C ILE A 357 4.43 -0.14 -5.76
N LEU A 358 5.65 -0.39 -5.33
CA LEU A 358 6.13 -1.75 -5.02
C LEU A 358 5.54 -2.16 -3.69
N VAL A 359 4.81 -3.26 -3.67
CA VAL A 359 4.03 -3.68 -2.51
C VAL A 359 4.47 -5.05 -2.01
N LEU A 360 4.63 -5.14 -0.69
CA LEU A 360 4.67 -6.38 0.07
C LEU A 360 3.57 -6.26 1.13
N SER A 361 2.33 -6.49 0.71
CA SER A 361 1.11 -6.22 1.48
C SER A 361 0.76 -7.31 2.48
N HIS A 362 -0.33 -7.10 3.22
CA HIS A 362 -0.90 -8.08 4.15
C HIS A 362 -1.24 -9.42 3.48
N ASP A 363 -1.70 -9.41 2.22
CA ASP A 363 -2.07 -10.62 1.47
C ASP A 363 -0.93 -11.63 1.32
N GLU A 364 0.30 -11.17 1.39
CA GLU A 364 1.46 -12.03 1.23
C GLU A 364 1.89 -12.73 2.52
N VAL A 365 1.30 -12.43 3.66
CA VAL A 365 1.70 -12.98 4.97
C VAL A 365 0.55 -13.64 5.73
N VAL A 366 -0.43 -14.14 5.00
CA VAL A 366 -1.65 -14.83 5.50
C VAL A 366 -1.93 -16.09 4.69
N HIS A 367 -2.91 -16.88 5.12
CA HIS A 367 -3.47 -18.02 4.38
C HIS A 367 -2.43 -19.05 3.94
N LEU A 368 -1.54 -19.46 4.83
CA LEU A 368 -0.48 -20.46 4.61
C LEU A 368 0.58 -20.04 3.57
N LYS A 369 0.69 -18.74 3.30
CA LYS A 369 1.75 -18.20 2.44
C LYS A 369 3.08 -17.99 3.16
N CYS A 370 3.16 -18.24 4.46
CA CYS A 370 4.26 -17.94 5.38
C CYS A 370 4.49 -16.44 5.61
N SER A 371 5.11 -16.08 6.75
CA SER A 371 5.61 -14.73 6.96
C SER A 371 6.69 -14.36 5.94
N MET A 372 7.00 -13.07 5.79
CA MET A 372 8.03 -12.64 4.84
C MET A 372 9.41 -13.26 5.15
N LEU A 373 9.78 -13.33 6.43
CA LEU A 373 11.00 -14.01 6.86
C LEU A 373 10.92 -15.54 6.62
N GLY A 374 9.75 -16.15 6.87
CA GLY A 374 9.49 -17.57 6.63
C GLY A 374 9.68 -18.00 5.18
N LYS A 375 9.36 -17.11 4.22
CA LYS A 375 9.53 -17.34 2.78
C LYS A 375 10.99 -17.48 2.34
N MET A 376 11.92 -16.88 3.10
CA MET A 376 13.35 -16.88 2.72
C MET A 376 13.96 -18.27 2.88
N PRO A 377 14.80 -18.74 1.93
CA PRO A 377 15.46 -20.03 2.01
C PRO A 377 16.64 -20.04 2.99
N GLY A 378 17.12 -21.23 3.32
CA GLY A 378 18.31 -21.44 4.15
C GLY A 378 18.00 -21.54 5.64
N ASP A 379 19.06 -21.51 6.44
CA ASP A 379 18.97 -21.49 7.90
C ASP A 379 18.51 -20.11 8.43
N ARG A 380 18.52 -19.94 9.74
CA ARG A 380 18.06 -18.70 10.36
C ARG A 380 18.86 -17.47 9.89
N GLU A 381 20.18 -17.58 9.86
CA GLU A 381 21.06 -16.47 9.44
C GLU A 381 20.86 -16.14 7.96
N ASP A 382 20.73 -17.16 7.12
CA ASP A 382 20.44 -17.01 5.70
C ASP A 382 19.11 -16.30 5.46
N LYS A 383 18.07 -16.63 6.23
CA LYS A 383 16.75 -15.97 6.11
C LYS A 383 16.84 -14.46 6.38
N PHE A 384 17.50 -14.05 7.46
CA PHE A 384 17.70 -12.63 7.78
C PHE A 384 18.54 -11.93 6.72
N ALA A 385 19.62 -12.55 6.25
CA ALA A 385 20.47 -11.99 5.20
C ALA A 385 19.70 -11.83 3.87
N ASN A 386 18.92 -12.83 3.46
CA ASN A 386 18.06 -12.77 2.29
C ASN A 386 16.99 -11.67 2.41
N LEU A 387 16.37 -11.51 3.59
CA LEU A 387 15.34 -10.50 3.77
C LEU A 387 15.93 -9.07 3.76
N LYS A 388 17.11 -8.85 4.37
CA LYS A 388 17.85 -7.59 4.23
C LYS A 388 18.14 -7.30 2.75
N LEU A 389 18.62 -8.30 2.01
CA LEU A 389 18.91 -8.18 0.57
C LEU A 389 17.66 -7.85 -0.26
N ALA A 390 16.52 -8.49 0.06
CA ALA A 390 15.23 -8.21 -0.57
C ALA A 390 14.83 -6.75 -0.39
N TYR A 391 14.95 -6.19 0.81
CA TYR A 391 14.61 -4.79 1.09
C TYR A 391 15.60 -3.82 0.45
N ALA A 392 16.89 -4.16 0.36
CA ALA A 392 17.87 -3.36 -0.38
C ALA A 392 17.54 -3.29 -1.87
N TYR A 393 17.17 -4.41 -2.49
CA TYR A 393 16.73 -4.43 -3.89
C TYR A 393 15.46 -3.61 -4.11
N MET A 394 14.44 -3.82 -3.27
CA MET A 394 13.20 -3.04 -3.30
C MET A 394 13.47 -1.54 -3.15
N CYS A 395 14.38 -1.14 -2.25
CA CYS A 395 14.79 0.26 -2.07
C CYS A 395 15.37 0.85 -3.35
N GLY A 396 16.22 0.10 -4.07
CA GLY A 396 16.87 0.56 -5.31
C GLY A 396 15.98 0.50 -6.54
N HIS A 397 14.96 -0.35 -6.59
CA HIS A 397 14.07 -0.50 -7.73
C HIS A 397 13.17 0.74 -7.89
N PRO A 398 12.88 1.23 -9.13
CA PRO A 398 11.93 2.32 -9.37
C PRO A 398 10.52 2.02 -8.81
N GLY A 399 9.84 3.06 -8.32
CA GLY A 399 8.49 3.01 -7.74
C GLY A 399 8.47 3.36 -6.25
N LYS A 400 7.31 3.77 -5.73
CA LYS A 400 7.12 4.00 -4.30
C LYS A 400 7.14 2.65 -3.55
N LYS A 401 7.15 2.65 -2.22
CA LYS A 401 7.37 1.44 -1.41
C LYS A 401 6.24 1.25 -0.41
N LEU A 402 5.77 0.01 -0.25
CA LEU A 402 4.83 -0.38 0.80
C LEU A 402 5.30 -1.66 1.47
N LEU A 403 5.34 -1.66 2.81
CA LEU A 403 5.53 -2.83 3.64
C LEU A 403 4.37 -2.96 4.62
N PHE A 404 3.84 -4.16 4.77
CA PHE A 404 2.88 -4.47 5.81
C PHE A 404 3.58 -4.61 7.16
N MET A 405 2.90 -4.18 8.22
CA MET A 405 3.39 -4.19 9.61
C MET A 405 3.94 -5.57 10.03
N GLY A 406 5.04 -5.57 10.77
CA GLY A 406 5.73 -6.77 11.26
C GLY A 406 6.76 -7.34 10.31
N GLN A 407 6.71 -6.99 9.02
CA GLN A 407 7.71 -7.45 8.04
C GLN A 407 9.06 -6.77 8.27
N GLU A 408 9.06 -5.54 8.71
CA GLU A 408 10.25 -4.70 8.90
C GLU A 408 11.20 -5.21 10.00
N PHE A 409 10.68 -6.02 10.93
CA PHE A 409 11.51 -6.69 11.93
C PHE A 409 11.49 -8.23 11.79
N GLY A 410 10.85 -8.75 10.72
CA GLY A 410 10.91 -10.18 10.39
C GLY A 410 10.08 -11.06 11.32
N GLN A 411 8.80 -10.72 11.53
CA GLN A 411 7.90 -11.58 12.30
C GLN A 411 7.93 -13.02 11.76
N TRP A 412 8.02 -14.04 12.67
CA TRP A 412 8.05 -15.45 12.29
C TRP A 412 6.69 -15.99 11.88
N ASN A 413 5.66 -15.61 12.63
CA ASN A 413 4.30 -16.06 12.37
C ASN A 413 3.67 -15.28 11.24
N GLU A 414 2.77 -15.92 10.51
CA GLU A 414 1.82 -15.20 9.66
C GLU A 414 1.02 -14.20 10.49
N TRP A 415 0.60 -13.12 9.85
CA TRP A 415 -0.25 -12.14 10.50
C TRP A 415 -1.63 -12.74 10.86
N SER A 416 -2.20 -12.26 11.96
CA SER A 416 -3.56 -12.56 12.39
C SER A 416 -4.14 -11.33 13.08
N GLU A 417 -5.38 -10.99 12.74
CA GLU A 417 -6.14 -9.89 13.35
C GLU A 417 -6.42 -10.13 14.85
N LYS A 418 -6.32 -11.38 15.30
CA LYS A 418 -6.66 -11.78 16.68
C LYS A 418 -5.62 -11.44 17.72
N ARG A 419 -4.37 -11.19 17.29
CA ARG A 419 -3.24 -10.97 18.22
C ARG A 419 -2.43 -9.75 17.83
N SER A 420 -1.69 -9.19 18.80
CA SER A 420 -0.65 -8.19 18.54
C SER A 420 0.42 -8.74 17.63
N LEU A 421 1.18 -7.84 16.98
CA LEU A 421 2.47 -8.20 16.41
C LEU A 421 3.37 -8.79 17.51
N ASP A 422 4.28 -9.65 17.11
CA ASP A 422 5.22 -10.36 18.01
C ASP A 422 6.35 -9.42 18.48
N TRP A 423 6.01 -8.32 19.15
CA TRP A 423 6.95 -7.27 19.58
C TRP A 423 8.11 -7.77 20.45
N TYR A 424 7.91 -8.89 21.17
CA TYR A 424 8.96 -9.55 21.97
C TYR A 424 10.16 -10.00 21.13
N LEU A 425 9.97 -10.21 19.81
CA LEU A 425 11.06 -10.57 18.90
C LEU A 425 12.15 -9.48 18.84
N LEU A 426 11.82 -8.23 19.16
CA LEU A 426 12.79 -7.15 19.21
C LEU A 426 13.78 -7.24 20.41
N GLU A 427 13.61 -8.21 21.31
CA GLU A 427 14.62 -8.56 22.31
C GLU A 427 15.78 -9.35 21.68
N ASP A 428 15.55 -10.02 20.55
CA ASP A 428 16.55 -10.75 19.77
C ASP A 428 17.32 -9.82 18.83
N GLU A 429 18.65 -9.93 18.83
CA GLU A 429 19.52 -9.05 18.06
C GLU A 429 19.31 -9.16 16.53
N SER A 430 19.01 -10.35 15.99
CA SER A 430 18.79 -10.51 14.54
C SER A 430 17.57 -9.74 14.05
N HIS A 431 16.48 -9.74 14.84
CA HIS A 431 15.26 -8.98 14.55
C HIS A 431 15.49 -7.47 14.67
N LYS A 432 16.27 -7.06 15.68
CA LYS A 432 16.66 -5.66 15.88
C LYS A 432 17.53 -5.15 14.74
N GLU A 433 18.53 -5.92 14.33
CA GLU A 433 19.39 -5.60 13.19
C GLU A 433 18.60 -5.50 11.87
N LEU A 434 17.65 -6.41 11.64
CA LEU A 434 16.78 -6.34 10.46
C LEU A 434 15.92 -5.08 10.47
N LYS A 435 15.33 -4.73 11.62
CA LYS A 435 14.54 -3.50 11.79
C LYS A 435 15.40 -2.27 11.52
N ASP A 436 16.61 -2.21 12.07
CA ASP A 436 17.52 -1.09 11.87
C ASP A 436 17.98 -0.98 10.41
N PHE A 437 18.23 -2.11 9.75
CA PHE A 437 18.56 -2.16 8.33
C PHE A 437 17.38 -1.68 7.46
N THR A 438 16.17 -2.12 7.75
CA THR A 438 14.95 -1.65 7.06
C THR A 438 14.76 -0.14 7.24
N SER A 439 14.97 0.35 8.45
CA SER A 439 14.96 1.80 8.73
C SER A 439 16.03 2.55 7.92
N ALA A 440 17.22 1.98 7.76
CA ALA A 440 18.27 2.58 6.94
C ALA A 440 17.88 2.65 5.46
N CYS A 441 17.24 1.61 4.91
CA CYS A 441 16.70 1.61 3.54
C CYS A 441 15.62 2.70 3.35
N LEU A 442 14.70 2.82 4.29
CA LEU A 442 13.63 3.84 4.24
C LEU A 442 14.19 5.27 4.33
N LYS A 443 15.16 5.49 5.23
CA LYS A 443 15.85 6.78 5.35
C LYS A 443 16.70 7.09 4.12
N LEU A 444 17.34 6.08 3.52
CA LEU A 444 18.05 6.23 2.25
C LEU A 444 17.07 6.69 1.16
N ASN A 445 15.92 6.01 1.02
CA ASN A 445 14.88 6.39 0.08
C ASN A 445 14.42 7.84 0.28
N LYS A 446 14.19 8.27 1.52
CA LYS A 446 13.76 9.64 1.85
C LYS A 446 14.82 10.70 1.55
N ASN A 447 16.11 10.38 1.70
CA ASN A 447 17.21 11.35 1.64
C ASN A 447 17.86 11.50 0.27
N TYR A 448 17.66 10.53 -0.65
CA TYR A 448 18.28 10.56 -1.97
C TYR A 448 17.25 10.77 -3.07
N ARG A 449 17.26 11.94 -3.69
CA ARG A 449 16.34 12.35 -4.75
C ARG A 449 16.28 11.36 -5.92
N CYS A 450 17.39 10.68 -6.24
CA CYS A 450 17.44 9.64 -7.26
C CYS A 450 16.57 8.42 -6.96
N LEU A 451 16.12 8.22 -5.71
CA LEU A 451 15.27 7.09 -5.32
C LEU A 451 13.76 7.40 -5.34
N TYR A 452 13.38 8.66 -5.59
CA TYR A 452 11.95 9.02 -5.60
C TYR A 452 11.53 10.05 -6.65
N GLU A 453 12.41 11.00 -7.06
CA GLU A 453 12.02 12.01 -8.04
C GLU A 453 11.99 11.48 -9.48
N THR A 454 12.75 10.42 -9.75
CA THR A 454 12.89 9.78 -11.06
C THR A 454 12.29 8.37 -11.12
N ASP A 455 11.40 8.04 -10.19
CA ASP A 455 10.76 6.71 -10.13
C ASP A 455 9.95 6.35 -11.38
N TYR A 456 9.39 7.36 -12.03
CA TYR A 456 8.49 7.17 -13.18
C TYR A 456 9.11 7.69 -14.49
N ASN A 457 10.45 7.78 -14.51
CA ASN A 457 11.22 8.17 -15.69
C ASN A 457 12.38 7.19 -15.91
N SER A 458 12.45 6.58 -17.09
CA SER A 458 13.48 5.62 -17.46
C SER A 458 14.91 6.18 -17.36
N GLU A 459 15.09 7.51 -17.44
CA GLU A 459 16.40 8.15 -17.22
C GLU A 459 16.90 8.01 -15.78
N GLY A 460 16.02 7.70 -14.81
CA GLY A 460 16.35 7.55 -13.40
C GLY A 460 17.02 6.23 -13.03
N PHE A 461 17.09 5.27 -13.95
CA PHE A 461 17.64 3.94 -13.71
C PHE A 461 18.53 3.48 -14.88
N ARG A 462 19.64 2.82 -14.56
CA ARG A 462 20.47 2.16 -15.56
C ARG A 462 21.12 0.92 -14.98
N TRP A 463 20.97 -0.21 -15.65
CA TRP A 463 21.77 -1.38 -15.35
C TRP A 463 23.25 -1.10 -15.60
N ILE A 464 24.10 -1.54 -14.69
CA ILE A 464 25.53 -1.71 -14.92
C ILE A 464 25.72 -3.08 -15.58
N ASN A 465 25.22 -4.13 -14.92
CA ASN A 465 25.18 -5.46 -15.50
C ASN A 465 23.85 -6.16 -15.13
N ALA A 466 23.00 -6.37 -16.13
CA ALA A 466 21.73 -7.10 -16.00
C ALA A 466 21.91 -8.61 -16.22
N ASN A 467 23.09 -9.07 -16.64
CA ASN A 467 23.30 -10.42 -17.18
C ASN A 467 24.26 -11.30 -16.36
N ASP A 468 24.68 -10.85 -15.18
CA ASP A 468 25.56 -11.63 -14.30
C ASP A 468 24.81 -12.77 -13.58
N LYS A 469 24.09 -13.57 -14.39
CA LYS A 469 23.24 -14.67 -13.90
C LYS A 469 24.04 -15.78 -13.24
N ASP A 470 25.23 -16.09 -13.73
CA ASP A 470 26.05 -17.18 -13.20
C ASP A 470 26.53 -16.89 -11.78
N ASN A 471 26.73 -15.63 -11.46
CA ASN A 471 27.02 -15.16 -10.11
C ASN A 471 25.76 -14.79 -9.31
N SER A 472 24.60 -14.63 -9.96
CA SER A 472 23.39 -14.05 -9.39
C SER A 472 23.67 -12.72 -8.68
N VAL A 473 24.48 -11.87 -9.32
CA VAL A 473 24.79 -10.51 -8.87
C VAL A 473 24.03 -9.50 -9.73
N PHE A 474 23.41 -8.53 -9.09
CA PHE A 474 22.74 -7.42 -9.78
C PHE A 474 23.48 -6.12 -9.47
N SER A 475 23.85 -5.39 -10.52
CA SER A 475 24.45 -4.07 -10.38
C SER A 475 23.74 -3.04 -11.26
N PHE A 476 23.34 -1.92 -10.65
CA PHE A 476 22.63 -0.85 -11.32
C PHE A 476 22.85 0.49 -10.63
N ILE A 477 22.57 1.57 -11.34
CA ILE A 477 22.62 2.93 -10.80
C ILE A 477 21.23 3.57 -10.76
N ARG A 478 20.99 4.35 -9.71
CA ARG A 478 19.91 5.30 -9.62
C ARG A 478 20.43 6.70 -9.87
N ILE A 479 19.87 7.36 -10.87
CA ILE A 479 20.35 8.62 -11.40
C ILE A 479 19.50 9.76 -10.87
N SER A 480 20.15 10.77 -10.26
CA SER A 480 19.43 11.94 -9.75
C SER A 480 18.97 12.87 -10.88
N PRO A 481 17.87 13.62 -10.68
CA PRO A 481 17.34 14.51 -11.71
C PRO A 481 18.30 15.66 -12.07
N ASP A 482 19.17 16.07 -11.15
CA ASP A 482 20.21 17.08 -11.38
C ASP A 482 21.52 16.49 -11.95
N LYS A 483 21.56 15.17 -12.16
CA LYS A 483 22.70 14.42 -12.71
C LYS A 483 24.01 14.59 -11.93
N LYS A 484 23.93 14.90 -10.63
CA LYS A 484 25.11 15.19 -9.80
C LYS A 484 25.41 14.14 -8.74
N LYS A 485 24.38 13.64 -8.06
CA LYS A 485 24.51 12.74 -6.91
C LYS A 485 23.71 11.46 -7.14
N HIS A 486 24.40 10.36 -7.32
CA HIS A 486 23.85 9.08 -7.73
C HIS A 486 24.10 7.99 -6.70
N LEU A 487 23.36 6.88 -6.82
CA LEU A 487 23.61 5.67 -6.07
C LEU A 487 23.92 4.50 -7.01
N LEU A 488 24.95 3.74 -6.66
CA LEU A 488 25.30 2.46 -7.29
C LEU A 488 24.93 1.34 -6.33
N PHE A 489 24.08 0.43 -6.77
CA PHE A 489 23.69 -0.78 -6.05
C PHE A 489 24.49 -1.97 -6.61
N VAL A 490 25.07 -2.78 -5.72
CA VAL A 490 25.72 -4.05 -6.04
C VAL A 490 25.24 -5.08 -5.04
N LEU A 491 24.51 -6.09 -5.51
CA LEU A 491 23.75 -7.00 -4.68
C LEU A 491 24.06 -8.46 -5.06
N ASN A 492 24.55 -9.25 -4.11
CA ASN A 492 24.91 -10.66 -4.29
C ASN A 492 23.79 -11.56 -3.74
N PHE A 493 23.04 -12.21 -4.62
CA PHE A 493 21.92 -13.07 -4.24
C PHE A 493 22.32 -14.53 -3.96
N THR A 494 23.56 -14.77 -3.56
CA THR A 494 24.08 -16.12 -3.24
C THR A 494 24.80 -16.15 -1.89
N PRO A 495 24.92 -17.32 -1.24
CA PRO A 495 25.73 -17.47 -0.05
C PRO A 495 27.24 -17.54 -0.33
N VAL A 496 27.65 -17.29 -1.58
CA VAL A 496 29.05 -17.37 -1.99
C VAL A 496 29.70 -15.99 -1.84
N GLU A 497 30.78 -15.92 -1.06
CA GLU A 497 31.61 -14.72 -0.97
C GLU A 497 32.32 -14.45 -2.31
N ARG A 498 32.38 -13.18 -2.68
CA ARG A 498 33.02 -12.72 -3.92
C ARG A 498 34.03 -11.63 -3.60
N PRO A 499 35.23 -12.00 -3.17
CA PRO A 499 36.29 -11.02 -2.91
C PRO A 499 36.72 -10.37 -4.21
N SER A 500 36.90 -9.06 -4.16
CA SER A 500 37.36 -8.24 -5.30
C SER A 500 36.52 -8.43 -6.58
N HIS A 501 35.20 -8.61 -6.41
CA HIS A 501 34.29 -8.70 -7.55
C HIS A 501 34.37 -7.40 -8.37
N ARG A 502 34.68 -7.52 -9.66
CA ARG A 502 34.88 -6.36 -10.53
C ARG A 502 33.57 -5.97 -11.19
N ILE A 503 33.22 -4.69 -11.08
CA ILE A 503 32.06 -4.09 -11.75
C ILE A 503 32.48 -2.85 -12.52
N GLY A 504 31.89 -2.62 -13.68
CA GLY A 504 32.05 -1.41 -14.45
C GLY A 504 31.39 -0.22 -13.79
N VAL A 505 31.97 0.98 -13.95
CA VAL A 505 31.36 2.21 -13.43
C VAL A 505 31.51 3.37 -14.41
N PRO A 506 30.49 4.27 -14.50
CA PRO A 506 30.51 5.34 -15.51
C PRO A 506 31.48 6.47 -15.18
N ILE A 507 31.84 6.67 -13.93
CA ILE A 507 32.62 7.84 -13.50
C ILE A 507 33.92 7.41 -12.84
N LYS A 508 35.04 8.01 -13.30
CA LYS A 508 36.30 7.91 -12.57
C LYS A 508 36.20 8.72 -11.27
N GLY A 509 36.43 8.08 -10.13
CA GLY A 509 36.39 8.82 -8.89
C GLY A 509 36.25 7.97 -7.64
N LYS A 510 35.72 8.60 -6.60
CA LYS A 510 35.48 7.99 -5.28
C LYS A 510 34.03 7.58 -5.14
N TYR A 511 33.83 6.40 -4.57
CA TYR A 511 32.52 5.80 -4.28
C TYR A 511 32.45 5.57 -2.78
N LYS A 512 31.46 6.21 -2.13
CA LYS A 512 31.27 6.16 -0.67
C LYS A 512 30.17 5.17 -0.35
N LEU A 513 30.48 4.14 0.44
CA LEU A 513 29.48 3.19 0.93
C LEU A 513 28.48 3.92 1.86
N VAL A 514 27.19 3.85 1.53
CA VAL A 514 26.11 4.50 2.29
C VAL A 514 25.09 3.49 2.86
N LEU A 515 25.07 2.26 2.34
CA LEU A 515 24.33 1.14 2.89
C LEU A 515 25.09 -0.14 2.57
N GLY A 516 25.29 -0.98 3.56
CA GLY A 516 25.94 -2.29 3.45
C GLY A 516 25.28 -3.31 4.36
N ASP A 517 25.58 -4.58 4.17
CA ASP A 517 25.17 -5.69 5.02
C ASP A 517 25.69 -5.54 6.47
N ASP A 518 26.88 -4.98 6.65
CA ASP A 518 27.41 -4.56 7.94
C ASP A 518 27.21 -3.05 8.16
N MET A 519 26.23 -2.69 8.96
CA MET A 519 25.90 -1.30 9.31
C MET A 519 27.01 -0.57 10.04
N LYS A 520 27.99 -1.28 10.64
CA LYS A 520 29.10 -0.69 11.39
C LYS A 520 30.20 -0.18 10.46
N ASN A 521 30.32 -0.71 9.24
CA ASN A 521 31.34 -0.35 8.25
C ASN A 521 30.88 0.71 7.23
N GLN A 522 29.80 1.42 7.48
CA GLN A 522 29.34 2.51 6.63
C GLN A 522 30.41 3.62 6.55
N GLN A 523 30.48 4.28 5.36
CA GLN A 523 31.42 5.34 4.98
C GLN A 523 32.80 4.87 4.44
N LYS A 524 33.01 3.56 4.25
CA LYS A 524 34.18 3.09 3.49
C LYS A 524 34.16 3.73 2.09
N ILE A 525 35.27 4.34 1.72
CA ILE A 525 35.44 4.96 0.39
C ILE A 525 36.35 4.06 -0.43
N ILE A 526 35.89 3.68 -1.61
CA ILE A 526 36.71 3.00 -2.62
C ILE A 526 36.89 3.91 -3.85
N ALA A 527 37.94 3.70 -4.59
CA ALA A 527 38.23 4.49 -5.81
C ALA A 527 38.17 3.60 -7.05
N SER A 528 37.62 4.14 -8.12
CA SER A 528 37.66 3.45 -9.42
C SER A 528 39.11 3.30 -9.92
N LYS A 529 39.30 2.26 -10.70
CA LYS A 529 40.56 1.97 -11.37
C LYS A 529 40.30 1.81 -12.88
N LYS A 530 41.26 2.25 -13.69
CA LYS A 530 41.21 2.01 -15.13
C LYS A 530 41.19 0.49 -15.40
N GLY A 531 40.23 0.03 -16.15
CA GLY A 531 40.04 -1.37 -16.52
C GLY A 531 38.64 -1.61 -17.06
N GLU A 532 38.54 -2.16 -18.25
CA GLU A 532 37.27 -2.45 -18.90
C GLU A 532 36.46 -3.49 -18.13
N CYS A 533 35.24 -3.15 -17.87
CA CYS A 533 34.25 -4.05 -17.27
C CYS A 533 32.82 -3.53 -17.60
N ASP A 534 31.91 -4.43 -17.91
CA ASP A 534 30.48 -4.11 -18.15
C ASP A 534 30.27 -2.97 -19.18
N GLY A 535 31.13 -2.87 -20.18
CA GLY A 535 31.10 -1.82 -21.21
C GLY A 535 31.63 -0.45 -20.77
N TYR A 536 32.21 -0.34 -19.56
CA TYR A 536 32.86 0.90 -19.08
C TYR A 536 34.37 0.76 -19.00
N GLY A 537 35.08 1.87 -19.23
CA GLY A 537 36.56 1.92 -19.14
C GLY A 537 37.11 2.03 -17.72
N GLU A 538 36.25 2.32 -16.76
CA GLU A 538 36.55 2.40 -15.33
C GLU A 538 35.83 1.30 -14.58
N SER A 539 36.40 0.78 -13.50
CA SER A 539 35.81 -0.30 -12.70
C SER A 539 36.10 -0.15 -11.21
N LEU A 540 35.25 -0.76 -10.39
CA LEU A 540 35.45 -0.95 -8.95
C LEU A 540 35.77 -2.42 -8.64
N LEU A 541 36.55 -2.64 -7.60
CA LEU A 541 36.70 -3.93 -6.95
C LEU A 541 35.89 -3.89 -5.64
N VAL A 542 34.86 -4.67 -5.56
CA VAL A 542 33.92 -4.71 -4.42
C VAL A 542 34.02 -6.07 -3.76
N ASP A 543 34.26 -6.08 -2.46
CA ASP A 543 34.16 -7.30 -1.67
C ASP A 543 32.68 -7.53 -1.33
N LEU A 544 32.10 -8.59 -1.86
CA LEU A 544 30.72 -8.98 -1.61
C LEU A 544 30.69 -10.21 -0.70
N HIS A 545 30.15 -10.03 0.49
CA HIS A 545 29.91 -11.13 1.42
C HIS A 545 28.77 -12.05 0.92
N ARG A 546 28.54 -13.14 1.63
CA ARG A 546 27.35 -13.97 1.44
C ARG A 546 26.10 -13.10 1.55
N TYR A 547 25.21 -13.13 0.55
CA TYR A 547 24.04 -12.24 0.45
C TYR A 547 24.40 -10.76 0.60
N GLY A 548 25.58 -10.38 0.11
CA GLY A 548 26.21 -9.07 0.35
C GLY A 548 25.48 -7.92 -0.33
N ILE A 549 25.42 -6.82 0.39
CA ILE A 549 24.79 -5.57 -0.02
C ILE A 549 25.83 -4.47 -0.02
N ALA A 550 25.98 -3.78 -1.13
CA ALA A 550 26.84 -2.59 -1.21
C ALA A 550 26.17 -1.50 -2.04
N VAL A 551 25.80 -0.40 -1.38
CA VAL A 551 25.24 0.78 -2.04
C VAL A 551 26.19 1.94 -1.87
N TYR A 552 26.68 2.46 -2.99
CA TYR A 552 27.65 3.54 -3.00
C TYR A 552 27.05 4.84 -3.52
N GLU A 553 27.31 5.93 -2.83
CA GLU A 553 27.12 7.29 -3.33
C GLU A 553 28.30 7.68 -4.20
N PHE A 554 28.04 8.29 -5.36
CA PHE A 554 29.05 8.88 -6.23
C PHE A 554 28.51 10.11 -6.96
N ASN A 555 29.41 10.94 -7.46
CA ASN A 555 29.08 12.20 -8.12
C ASN A 555 29.66 12.25 -9.53
N GLY A 556 29.03 12.99 -10.44
CA GLY A 556 29.50 13.26 -11.80
C GLY A 556 28.39 13.16 -12.84
N ASP A 557 28.70 13.53 -14.08
CA ASP A 557 27.76 13.44 -15.20
C ASP A 557 27.81 12.04 -15.84
N VAL A 558 26.85 11.19 -15.48
CA VAL A 558 26.75 9.82 -15.99
C VAL A 558 26.31 9.74 -17.45
N GLU A 559 25.76 10.81 -18.03
CA GLU A 559 25.34 10.83 -19.42
C GLU A 559 26.53 11.01 -20.38
N ALA A 560 27.59 11.65 -19.91
CA ALA A 560 28.84 11.78 -20.68
C ALA A 560 29.57 10.44 -20.88
N HIS A 561 29.16 9.39 -20.12
CA HIS A 561 29.84 8.10 -20.07
C HIS A 561 28.82 6.94 -20.17
N LYS A 562 28.17 6.82 -21.33
CA LYS A 562 27.32 5.66 -21.62
C LYS A 562 28.17 4.42 -21.91
N PRO A 563 27.67 3.21 -21.54
CA PRO A 563 28.40 1.98 -21.87
C PRO A 563 28.52 1.82 -23.38
N THR A 564 29.64 1.30 -23.84
CA THR A 564 29.73 0.82 -25.20
C THR A 564 28.80 -0.38 -25.35
N ILE A 565 27.78 -0.24 -26.16
CA ILE A 565 26.87 -1.36 -26.47
C ILE A 565 27.70 -2.36 -27.29
N ILE A 566 27.93 -3.53 -26.69
CA ILE A 566 28.52 -4.68 -27.41
C ILE A 566 27.37 -5.55 -27.92
#